data_413e5a8a169fceaa0e6080cd4f2952ab
#
_entry.id   413e5a8a169fceaa0e6080cd4f2952ab
#
_cell.length_a   1.000
_cell.length_b   1.000
_cell.length_c   1.000
_cell.angle_alpha   90.00
_cell.angle_beta   90.00
_cell.angle_gamma   90.00
#
_symmetry.space_group_name_H-M   'P 1'
#
loop_
_entity.id
_entity.type
_entity.pdbx_description
1 polymer ?
#
loop_
_entity_poly.entity_id
_entity_poly.type
_entity_poly.pdbx_seq_one_letter_code
_entity_poly.pdbx_strand_id
1 'polypeptide(L)'
;MNSSLPFERLSDSRTLLPFDCGDEDINDFFVSQALNYQNELLAVTYFLEDGENTVFYFTLSNDKVTALELSKGFWRKIKALFPHSKHRKDYPAVKIGRLGVSKIYQHTGDSWGTKIIDYIKHWMVSENKTGCRFITVDAYCSAVPFYLKNGFMFMGTDERLRYESGTAATVAMYYDLKHIC
;
A
#
# COMPACT_ATOMS: atom_id res chain seq x y z
N MET A 1 -17.20 11.20 -8.29
CA MET A 1 -17.48 9.97 -9.03
C MET A 1 -17.09 8.79 -8.17
N ASN A 2 -18.07 8.10 -7.56
CA ASN A 2 -17.82 6.86 -6.83
C ASN A 2 -17.65 5.73 -7.87
N SER A 3 -16.46 5.56 -8.40
CA SER A 3 -16.12 4.33 -9.10
C SER A 3 -15.60 3.35 -8.03
N SER A 4 -16.53 2.66 -7.38
CA SER A 4 -16.17 1.49 -6.57
C SER A 4 -15.56 0.48 -7.53
N LEU A 5 -14.28 0.18 -7.37
CA LEU A 5 -13.70 -1.00 -8.01
C LEU A 5 -14.39 -2.21 -7.39
N PRO A 6 -14.98 -3.12 -8.19
CA PRO A 6 -15.68 -4.29 -7.68
C PRO A 6 -14.67 -5.36 -7.24
N PHE A 7 -13.98 -5.14 -6.12
CA PHE A 7 -13.09 -6.15 -5.54
C PHE A 7 -13.73 -6.82 -4.33
N GLU A 8 -13.29 -8.01 -4.05
CA GLU A 8 -13.76 -8.84 -2.96
C GLU A 8 -12.67 -8.97 -1.90
N ARG A 9 -13.10 -9.20 -0.66
CA ARG A 9 -12.21 -9.62 0.41
C ARG A 9 -12.04 -11.14 0.32
N LEU A 10 -10.81 -11.62 0.48
CA LEU A 10 -10.52 -13.05 0.51
C LEU A 10 -11.28 -13.73 1.66
N SER A 11 -11.80 -14.92 1.41
CA SER A 11 -12.54 -15.74 2.39
C SER A 11 -12.20 -17.23 2.25
N ASP A 12 -12.40 -17.99 3.30
CA ASP A 12 -12.10 -19.44 3.37
C ASP A 12 -12.84 -20.27 2.30
N SER A 13 -14.01 -19.79 1.87
CA SER A 13 -14.83 -20.49 0.88
C SER A 13 -14.46 -20.19 -0.57
N ARG A 14 -13.47 -19.29 -0.79
CA ARG A 14 -13.14 -18.83 -2.13
C ARG A 14 -12.07 -19.72 -2.78
N THR A 15 -12.38 -20.26 -3.94
CA THR A 15 -11.37 -20.82 -4.85
C THR A 15 -10.86 -19.71 -5.75
N LEU A 16 -9.56 -19.42 -5.67
CA LEU A 16 -8.94 -18.36 -6.45
C LEU A 16 -8.75 -18.79 -7.90
N LEU A 17 -8.99 -17.86 -8.82
CA LEU A 17 -8.66 -18.03 -10.24
C LEU A 17 -7.15 -17.84 -10.49
N PRO A 18 -6.62 -18.30 -11.63
CA PRO A 18 -5.20 -18.17 -11.97
C PRO A 18 -4.69 -16.74 -11.82
N PHE A 19 -3.48 -16.60 -11.27
CA PHE A 19 -2.80 -15.32 -11.09
C PHE A 19 -1.31 -15.44 -11.38
N ASP A 20 -0.76 -14.55 -12.19
CA ASP A 20 0.68 -14.41 -12.43
C ASP A 20 1.02 -12.94 -12.72
N CYS A 21 1.64 -12.27 -11.76
CA CYS A 21 2.11 -10.88 -11.92
C CYS A 21 3.56 -10.78 -12.40
N GLY A 22 4.27 -11.91 -12.51
CA GLY A 22 5.68 -11.95 -12.92
C GLY A 22 6.69 -11.94 -11.79
N ASP A 23 6.23 -11.88 -10.56
CA ASP A 23 7.04 -11.99 -9.34
C ASP A 23 6.58 -13.23 -8.58
N GLU A 24 7.48 -14.18 -8.39
CA GLU A 24 7.18 -15.48 -7.80
C GLU A 24 6.79 -15.36 -6.32
N ASP A 25 7.44 -14.46 -5.55
CA ASP A 25 7.09 -14.22 -4.14
C ASP A 25 5.67 -13.67 -4.01
N ILE A 26 5.31 -12.72 -4.88
CA ILE A 26 3.97 -12.12 -4.89
C ILE A 26 2.92 -13.16 -5.33
N ASN A 27 3.22 -13.99 -6.33
CA ASN A 27 2.32 -15.05 -6.80
C ASN A 27 2.10 -16.11 -5.72
N ASP A 28 3.18 -16.65 -5.14
CA ASP A 28 3.11 -17.68 -4.11
C ASP A 28 2.38 -17.21 -2.86
N PHE A 29 2.66 -15.99 -2.42
CA PHE A 29 1.95 -15.42 -1.28
C PHE A 29 0.44 -15.42 -1.48
N PHE A 30 -0.05 -14.98 -2.64
CA PHE A 30 -1.48 -14.88 -2.90
C PHE A 30 -2.18 -16.23 -2.81
N VAL A 31 -1.57 -17.25 -3.43
CA VAL A 31 -2.17 -18.59 -3.51
C VAL A 31 -2.02 -19.37 -2.21
N SER A 32 -0.86 -19.27 -1.55
CA SER A 32 -0.46 -20.18 -0.47
C SER A 32 -0.56 -19.56 0.92
N GLN A 33 -0.40 -18.25 1.07
CA GLN A 33 -0.20 -17.62 2.38
C GLN A 33 -1.27 -16.58 2.74
N ALA A 34 -1.88 -15.91 1.75
CA ALA A 34 -2.75 -14.76 1.98
C ALA A 34 -3.91 -15.06 2.95
N LEU A 35 -4.54 -16.22 2.80
CA LEU A 35 -5.64 -16.63 3.67
C LEU A 35 -5.17 -16.87 5.11
N ASN A 36 -4.04 -17.53 5.29
CA ASN A 36 -3.47 -17.76 6.62
C ASN A 36 -3.11 -16.43 7.31
N TYR A 37 -2.48 -15.49 6.59
CA TYR A 37 -2.21 -14.13 7.12
C TYR A 37 -3.50 -13.42 7.57
N GLN A 38 -4.59 -13.62 6.85
CA GLN A 38 -5.87 -13.02 7.21
C GLN A 38 -6.49 -13.69 8.44
N ASN A 39 -6.41 -15.03 8.55
CA ASN A 39 -6.92 -15.79 9.70
C ASN A 39 -6.12 -15.46 10.97
N GLU A 40 -4.81 -15.26 10.85
CA GLU A 40 -3.95 -14.80 11.95
C GLU A 40 -4.04 -13.29 12.23
N LEU A 41 -4.94 -12.56 11.55
CA LEU A 41 -5.15 -11.11 11.70
C LEU A 41 -3.92 -10.25 11.40
N LEU A 42 -3.00 -10.75 10.59
CA LEU A 42 -1.76 -10.04 10.21
C LEU A 42 -2.00 -9.07 9.05
N ALA A 43 -2.84 -9.45 8.10
CA ALA A 43 -3.21 -8.62 6.96
C ALA A 43 -4.59 -9.03 6.43
N VAL A 44 -5.21 -8.14 5.68
CA VAL A 44 -6.44 -8.44 4.92
C VAL A 44 -6.12 -8.38 3.43
N THR A 45 -6.55 -9.39 2.69
CA THR A 45 -6.33 -9.49 1.24
C THR A 45 -7.61 -9.13 0.49
N TYR A 46 -7.46 -8.30 -0.52
CA TYR A 46 -8.51 -7.90 -1.46
C TYR A 46 -8.06 -8.22 -2.88
N PHE A 47 -8.98 -8.66 -3.72
CA PHE A 47 -8.69 -9.07 -5.09
C PHE A 47 -9.86 -8.78 -6.03
N LEU A 48 -9.59 -8.77 -7.33
CA LEU A 48 -10.56 -8.69 -8.40
C LEU A 48 -10.35 -9.83 -9.37
N GLU A 49 -11.44 -10.49 -9.77
CA GLU A 49 -11.47 -11.50 -10.84
C GLU A 49 -12.40 -11.06 -11.96
N ASP A 50 -12.10 -11.46 -13.20
CA ASP A 50 -12.92 -11.19 -14.37
C ASP A 50 -13.78 -12.39 -14.84
N GLY A 51 -13.71 -13.49 -14.08
CA GLY A 51 -14.39 -14.75 -14.37
C GLY A 51 -13.48 -15.83 -14.98
N GLU A 52 -12.31 -15.47 -15.49
CA GLU A 52 -11.30 -16.40 -16.01
C GLU A 52 -9.98 -16.32 -15.23
N ASN A 53 -9.60 -15.11 -14.81
CA ASN A 53 -8.33 -14.86 -14.12
C ASN A 53 -8.52 -13.88 -12.95
N THR A 54 -7.58 -13.93 -12.02
CA THR A 54 -7.40 -12.84 -11.04
C THR A 54 -6.69 -11.67 -11.73
N VAL A 55 -7.36 -10.52 -11.78
CA VAL A 55 -6.84 -9.29 -12.42
C VAL A 55 -5.76 -8.66 -11.57
N PHE A 56 -6.04 -8.50 -10.27
CA PHE A 56 -5.10 -8.00 -9.28
C PHE A 56 -5.45 -8.46 -7.87
N TYR A 57 -4.48 -8.35 -6.99
CA TYR A 57 -4.72 -8.35 -5.55
C TYR A 57 -3.84 -7.34 -4.82
N PHE A 58 -4.25 -6.99 -3.63
CA PHE A 58 -3.44 -6.23 -2.67
C PHE A 58 -3.74 -6.65 -1.24
N THR A 59 -2.78 -6.43 -0.35
CA THR A 59 -2.96 -6.67 1.09
C THR A 59 -2.81 -5.39 1.89
N LEU A 60 -3.63 -5.26 2.93
CA LEU A 60 -3.57 -4.16 3.88
C LEU A 60 -3.36 -4.68 5.29
N SER A 61 -2.48 -4.02 6.03
CA SER A 61 -2.25 -4.25 7.45
C SER A 61 -2.15 -2.93 8.22
N ASN A 62 -2.30 -2.99 9.54
CA ASN A 62 -2.05 -1.83 10.39
C ASN A 62 -0.55 -1.51 10.42
N ASP A 63 -0.24 -0.21 10.46
CA ASP A 63 1.11 0.29 10.56
C ASP A 63 1.15 1.63 11.32
N LYS A 64 2.33 2.17 11.51
CA LYS A 64 2.56 3.49 12.07
C LYS A 64 3.76 4.15 11.42
N VAL A 65 3.73 5.47 11.36
CA VAL A 65 4.86 6.30 10.97
C VAL A 65 5.36 7.04 12.19
N THR A 66 6.65 6.93 12.51
CA THR A 66 7.25 7.57 13.68
C THR A 66 7.88 8.92 13.34
N ALA A 67 8.04 9.76 14.35
CA ALA A 67 8.71 11.06 14.20
C ALA A 67 10.14 10.95 13.69
N LEU A 68 10.82 9.82 13.96
CA LEU A 68 12.21 9.60 13.57
C LEU A 68 12.33 9.27 12.07
N GLU A 69 11.29 8.72 11.48
CA GLU A 69 11.24 8.31 10.07
C GLU A 69 10.93 9.47 9.13
N LEU A 70 10.35 10.54 9.65
CA LEU A 70 9.99 11.73 8.87
C LEU A 70 11.05 12.83 8.96
N SER A 71 11.18 13.62 7.91
CA SER A 71 12.07 14.79 7.96
C SER A 71 11.66 15.75 9.08
N LYS A 72 12.63 16.39 9.73
CA LYS A 72 12.39 17.36 10.81
C LYS A 72 11.43 18.49 10.39
N GLY A 73 11.49 18.91 9.14
CA GLY A 73 10.61 19.96 8.60
C GLY A 73 9.16 19.51 8.46
N PHE A 74 8.95 18.30 7.95
CA PHE A 74 7.62 17.71 7.82
C PHE A 74 7.01 17.42 9.18
N TRP A 75 7.79 16.84 10.11
CA TRP A 75 7.37 16.61 11.49
C TRP A 75 6.91 17.89 12.18
N ARG A 76 7.67 18.98 12.03
CA ARG A 76 7.30 20.28 12.59
C ARG A 76 5.97 20.81 12.07
N LYS A 77 5.69 20.64 10.76
CA LYS A 77 4.40 21.03 10.15
C LYS A 77 3.23 20.24 10.73
N ILE A 78 3.38 18.92 10.84
CA ILE A 78 2.34 18.07 11.45
C ILE A 78 2.10 18.46 12.89
N LYS A 79 3.16 18.65 13.68
CA LYS A 79 3.08 18.99 15.09
C LYS A 79 2.36 20.33 15.33
N ALA A 80 2.52 21.29 14.43
CA ALA A 80 1.86 22.58 14.52
C ALA A 80 0.32 22.52 14.37
N LEU A 81 -0.21 21.43 13.78
CA LEU A 81 -1.66 21.23 13.61
C LEU A 81 -2.35 20.76 14.90
N PHE A 82 -1.61 20.44 15.95
CA PHE A 82 -2.13 19.92 17.22
C PHE A 82 -1.70 20.80 18.41
N PRO A 83 -2.43 21.87 18.71
CA PRO A 83 -2.02 22.89 19.70
C PRO A 83 -1.86 22.35 21.13
N HIS A 84 -2.44 21.19 21.45
CA HIS A 84 -2.31 20.55 22.77
C HIS A 84 -1.67 19.16 22.67
N SER A 85 -0.77 18.97 21.75
CA SER A 85 -0.13 17.67 21.54
C SER A 85 0.68 17.26 22.77
N LYS A 86 0.11 16.41 23.62
CA LYS A 86 0.90 15.39 24.28
C LYS A 86 1.69 14.76 23.13
N HIS A 87 3.01 14.92 23.16
CA HIS A 87 3.91 14.61 22.05
C HIS A 87 3.65 13.22 21.47
N ARG A 88 2.70 13.11 20.50
CA ARG A 88 2.56 11.89 19.72
C ARG A 88 3.86 11.69 18.95
N LYS A 89 4.51 10.58 19.22
CA LYS A 89 5.70 10.17 18.48
C LYS A 89 5.34 9.37 17.25
N ASP A 90 4.14 8.80 17.24
CA ASP A 90 3.65 7.87 16.21
C ASP A 90 2.31 8.34 15.64
N TYR A 91 2.13 8.15 14.34
CA TYR A 91 0.88 8.39 13.63
C TYR A 91 0.36 7.10 13.00
N PRO A 92 -0.97 6.87 13.04
CA PRO A 92 -1.55 5.68 12.46
C PRO A 92 -1.37 5.67 10.95
N ALA A 93 -1.00 4.52 10.43
CA ALA A 93 -0.85 4.24 9.02
C ALA A 93 -1.51 2.91 8.66
N VAL A 94 -1.80 2.73 7.38
CA VAL A 94 -2.09 1.43 6.77
C VAL A 94 -0.94 1.08 5.85
N LYS A 95 -0.47 -0.16 5.91
CA LYS A 95 0.59 -0.66 5.04
C LYS A 95 -0.01 -1.44 3.87
N ILE A 96 0.41 -1.11 2.67
CA ILE A 96 0.26 -1.98 1.51
C ILE A 96 1.40 -3.00 1.60
N GLY A 97 1.07 -4.22 2.03
CA GLY A 97 2.07 -5.27 2.21
C GLY A 97 2.50 -5.88 0.88
N ARG A 98 1.51 -6.20 0.04
CA ARG A 98 1.71 -6.69 -1.32
C ARG A 98 0.72 -6.06 -2.28
N LEU A 99 1.13 -5.86 -3.51
CA LEU A 99 0.29 -5.40 -4.59
C LEU A 99 0.77 -6.06 -5.89
N GLY A 100 -0.06 -6.84 -6.52
CA GLY A 100 0.23 -7.49 -7.79
C GLY A 100 -0.91 -7.29 -8.78
N VAL A 101 -0.55 -6.99 -10.04
CA VAL A 101 -1.46 -6.97 -11.19
C VAL A 101 -1.03 -8.08 -12.12
N SER A 102 -1.93 -8.94 -12.56
CA SER A 102 -1.61 -10.04 -13.47
C SER A 102 -1.03 -9.51 -14.78
N LYS A 103 -0.02 -10.21 -15.33
CA LYS A 103 0.72 -9.85 -16.54
C LYS A 103 -0.19 -9.50 -17.72
N ILE A 104 -1.29 -10.24 -17.89
CA ILE A 104 -2.24 -10.03 -18.99
C ILE A 104 -2.97 -8.68 -18.91
N TYR A 105 -2.99 -8.05 -17.73
CA TYR A 105 -3.59 -6.74 -17.49
C TYR A 105 -2.55 -5.63 -17.26
N GLN A 106 -1.26 -5.97 -17.22
CA GLN A 106 -0.19 -4.99 -17.18
C GLN A 106 -0.03 -4.33 -18.55
N HIS A 107 0.29 -3.03 -18.55
CA HIS A 107 0.54 -2.25 -19.78
C HIS A 107 -0.61 -2.21 -20.82
N THR A 108 -1.82 -2.54 -20.42
CA THR A 108 -3.02 -2.52 -21.30
C THR A 108 -3.63 -1.13 -21.49
N GLY A 109 -3.02 -0.06 -20.98
CA GLY A 109 -3.60 1.30 -20.99
C GLY A 109 -4.51 1.58 -19.80
N ASP A 110 -5.03 0.57 -19.13
CA ASP A 110 -5.92 0.72 -17.96
C ASP A 110 -5.24 1.21 -16.70
N SER A 111 -3.92 1.11 -16.63
CA SER A 111 -3.11 1.56 -15.47
C SER A 111 -3.64 1.00 -14.13
N TRP A 112 -3.96 -0.29 -14.08
CA TRP A 112 -4.57 -0.94 -12.90
C TRP A 112 -3.85 -0.64 -11.60
N GLY A 113 -2.51 -0.69 -11.57
CA GLY A 113 -1.75 -0.36 -10.37
C GLY A 113 -2.07 1.04 -9.84
N THR A 114 -2.14 2.06 -10.71
CA THR A 114 -2.50 3.43 -10.32
C THR A 114 -3.94 3.51 -9.83
N LYS A 115 -4.89 2.86 -10.54
CA LYS A 115 -6.31 2.82 -10.13
C LYS A 115 -6.47 2.20 -8.73
N ILE A 116 -5.71 1.14 -8.41
CA ILE A 116 -5.74 0.50 -7.09
C ILE A 116 -5.20 1.44 -6.02
N ILE A 117 -4.06 2.08 -6.26
CA ILE A 117 -3.47 3.03 -5.32
C ILE A 117 -4.42 4.20 -5.06
N ASP A 118 -5.01 4.79 -6.10
CA ASP A 118 -5.96 5.90 -5.95
C ASP A 118 -7.23 5.46 -5.21
N TYR A 119 -7.71 4.24 -5.50
CA TYR A 119 -8.83 3.68 -4.75
C TYR A 119 -8.50 3.54 -3.26
N ILE A 120 -7.37 2.91 -2.91
CA ILE A 120 -6.96 2.73 -1.51
C ILE A 120 -6.87 4.08 -0.80
N LYS A 121 -6.28 5.10 -1.44
CA LYS A 121 -6.19 6.45 -0.87
C LYS A 121 -7.57 7.02 -0.52
N HIS A 122 -8.52 7.00 -1.46
CA HIS A 122 -9.86 7.53 -1.25
C HIS A 122 -10.64 6.70 -0.23
N TRP A 123 -10.51 5.38 -0.28
CA TRP A 123 -11.16 4.48 0.67
C TRP A 123 -10.68 4.72 2.11
N MET A 124 -9.37 4.91 2.31
CA MET A 124 -8.83 5.21 3.64
C MET A 124 -9.25 6.58 4.18
N VAL A 125 -9.67 7.50 3.35
CA VAL A 125 -10.22 8.79 3.77
C VAL A 125 -11.72 8.73 4.06
N SER A 126 -12.50 8.07 3.19
CA SER A 126 -13.97 8.10 3.24
C SER A 126 -14.57 7.05 4.17
N GLU A 127 -13.98 5.86 4.26
CA GLU A 127 -14.58 4.72 4.96
C GLU A 127 -13.68 4.11 6.04
N ASN A 128 -12.60 4.77 6.40
CA ASN A 128 -11.69 4.28 7.43
C ASN A 128 -12.31 4.36 8.82
N LYS A 129 -12.51 3.22 9.44
CA LYS A 129 -13.17 3.09 10.75
C LYS A 129 -12.27 3.46 11.94
N THR A 130 -10.97 3.56 11.75
CA THR A 130 -10.01 3.69 12.87
C THR A 130 -9.25 5.02 12.87
N GLY A 131 -9.30 5.79 11.81
CA GLY A 131 -8.42 6.93 11.55
C GLY A 131 -7.06 6.46 11.05
N CYS A 132 -6.68 6.92 9.86
CA CYS A 132 -5.41 6.62 9.22
C CYS A 132 -4.85 7.91 8.62
N ARG A 133 -3.63 8.25 8.96
CA ARG A 133 -2.97 9.46 8.45
C ARG A 133 -2.13 9.16 7.21
N PHE A 134 -1.49 8.01 7.18
CA PHE A 134 -0.52 7.65 6.15
C PHE A 134 -0.83 6.30 5.52
N ILE A 135 -0.43 6.15 4.26
CA ILE A 135 -0.24 4.84 3.63
C ILE A 135 1.25 4.60 3.56
N THR A 136 1.71 3.43 3.96
CA THR A 136 3.12 3.01 3.89
C THR A 136 3.29 1.82 2.96
N VAL A 137 4.50 1.64 2.47
CA VAL A 137 4.92 0.49 1.66
C VAL A 137 6.42 0.26 1.82
N ASP A 138 6.85 -1.00 1.85
CA ASP A 138 8.24 -1.39 1.61
C ASP A 138 8.36 -1.73 0.13
N ALA A 139 8.73 -0.73 -0.67
CA ALA A 139 8.77 -0.84 -2.11
C ALA A 139 10.04 -1.57 -2.57
N TYR A 140 9.92 -2.59 -3.41
CA TYR A 140 11.07 -3.07 -4.19
C TYR A 140 11.68 -1.91 -4.97
N CYS A 141 13.01 -1.86 -5.08
CA CYS A 141 13.68 -0.77 -5.79
C CYS A 141 13.21 -0.63 -7.24
N SER A 142 12.85 -1.72 -7.90
CA SER A 142 12.24 -1.72 -9.24
C SER A 142 10.86 -1.03 -9.28
N ALA A 143 10.11 -1.03 -8.17
CA ALA A 143 8.78 -0.44 -8.07
C ALA A 143 8.79 1.01 -7.55
N VAL A 144 9.94 1.53 -7.10
CA VAL A 144 10.05 2.92 -6.59
C VAL A 144 9.54 3.95 -7.59
N PRO A 145 9.88 3.90 -8.90
CA PRO A 145 9.36 4.86 -9.87
C PRO A 145 7.82 4.86 -9.96
N PHE A 146 7.19 3.69 -9.81
CA PHE A 146 5.73 3.56 -9.78
C PHE A 146 5.14 4.28 -8.56
N TYR A 147 5.69 4.05 -7.36
CA TYR A 147 5.20 4.70 -6.14
C TYR A 147 5.44 6.20 -6.15
N LEU A 148 6.61 6.69 -6.64
CA LEU A 148 6.88 8.13 -6.81
C LEU A 148 5.86 8.77 -7.75
N LYS A 149 5.56 8.15 -8.91
CA LYS A 149 4.52 8.61 -9.85
C LYS A 149 3.14 8.71 -9.19
N ASN A 150 2.86 7.85 -8.22
CA ASN A 150 1.62 7.85 -7.45
C ASN A 150 1.70 8.74 -6.19
N GLY A 151 2.69 9.64 -6.09
CA GLY A 151 2.80 10.65 -5.06
C GLY A 151 3.36 10.17 -3.71
N PHE A 152 3.88 8.94 -3.64
CA PHE A 152 4.60 8.47 -2.45
C PHE A 152 5.96 9.16 -2.33
N MET A 153 6.46 9.25 -1.12
CA MET A 153 7.75 9.82 -0.77
C MET A 153 8.58 8.82 0.02
N PHE A 154 9.90 8.91 -0.05
CA PHE A 154 10.79 8.10 0.79
C PHE A 154 10.56 8.40 2.27
N MET A 155 10.61 7.38 3.11
CA MET A 155 10.50 7.47 4.55
C MET A 155 11.82 8.02 5.15
N GLY A 156 12.10 9.29 4.85
CA GLY A 156 13.32 9.96 5.28
C GLY A 156 14.47 9.93 4.27
N THR A 157 15.57 10.60 4.65
CA THR A 157 16.73 10.79 3.78
C THR A 157 17.51 9.49 3.58
N ASP A 158 17.60 8.67 4.63
CA ASP A 158 18.39 7.43 4.61
C ASP A 158 17.81 6.41 3.61
N GLU A 159 16.49 6.28 3.53
CA GLU A 159 15.84 5.41 2.56
C GLU A 159 16.11 5.85 1.12
N ARG A 160 16.11 7.16 0.88
CA ARG A 160 16.47 7.73 -0.41
C ARG A 160 17.91 7.43 -0.79
N LEU A 161 18.86 7.61 0.13
CA LEU A 161 20.27 7.32 -0.11
C LEU A 161 20.51 5.82 -0.37
N ARG A 162 19.82 4.95 0.36
CA ARG A 162 19.87 3.50 0.13
C ARG A 162 19.38 3.11 -1.26
N TYR A 163 18.33 3.77 -1.75
CA TYR A 163 17.84 3.60 -3.12
C TYR A 163 18.86 4.08 -4.15
N GLU A 164 19.34 5.34 -4.01
CA GLU A 164 20.27 5.97 -4.95
C GLU A 164 21.62 5.23 -5.03
N SER A 165 22.08 4.63 -3.93
CA SER A 165 23.31 3.82 -3.90
C SER A 165 23.16 2.40 -4.42
N GLY A 166 21.94 1.94 -4.68
CA GLY A 166 21.66 0.57 -5.13
C GLY A 166 21.95 -0.51 -4.06
N THR A 167 22.06 -0.14 -2.78
CA THR A 167 22.41 -1.06 -1.69
C THR A 167 21.20 -1.74 -1.06
N ALA A 168 19.99 -1.31 -1.37
CA ALA A 168 18.76 -1.82 -0.81
C ALA A 168 18.00 -2.73 -1.81
N ALA A 169 17.42 -3.81 -1.33
CA ALA A 169 16.42 -4.57 -2.09
C ALA A 169 15.05 -3.87 -2.05
N THR A 170 14.70 -3.33 -0.88
CA THR A 170 13.47 -2.57 -0.65
C THR A 170 13.77 -1.27 0.08
N VAL A 171 12.89 -0.29 -0.09
CA VAL A 171 12.92 0.99 0.64
C VAL A 171 11.55 1.35 1.17
N ALA A 172 11.52 1.92 2.38
CA ALA A 172 10.29 2.37 2.99
C ALA A 172 9.82 3.68 2.35
N MET A 173 8.55 3.70 1.94
CA MET A 173 7.91 4.88 1.36
C MET A 173 6.56 5.14 2.04
N TYR A 174 6.09 6.37 1.97
CA TYR A 174 4.79 6.76 2.52
C TYR A 174 4.04 7.75 1.64
N TYR A 175 2.72 7.80 1.82
CA TYR A 175 1.82 8.81 1.26
C TYR A 175 1.03 9.48 2.40
N ASP A 176 0.95 10.83 2.41
CA ASP A 176 0.14 11.56 3.38
C ASP A 176 -1.28 11.75 2.83
N LEU A 177 -2.26 11.08 3.44
CA LEU A 177 -3.66 11.13 3.02
C LEU A 177 -4.28 12.54 3.09
N LYS A 178 -3.68 13.47 3.83
CA LYS A 178 -4.14 14.88 3.84
C LYS A 178 -3.92 15.60 2.51
N HIS A 179 -3.21 15.02 1.55
CA HIS A 179 -3.09 15.59 0.21
C HIS A 179 -4.37 15.43 -0.64
N ILE A 180 -5.31 14.59 -0.23
CA ILE A 180 -6.58 14.35 -0.93
C ILE A 180 -7.82 14.73 -0.11
N CYS A 181 -7.64 15.31 1.07
CA CYS A 181 -8.71 15.82 1.95
C CYS A 181 -8.98 17.31 1.69
#